data_a7e7150550dc75b2faec7fefb12546f4
#
_entry.id   a7e7150550dc75b2faec7fefb12546f4
#
_cell.length_a   1.000
_cell.length_b   1.000
_cell.length_c   1.000
_cell.angle_alpha   90.00
_cell.angle_beta   90.00
_cell.angle_gamma   90.00
#
_symmetry.space_group_name_H-M   'P 1'
#
loop_
_entity.id
_entity.type
_entity.pdbx_description
1 polymer ?
#
loop_
_entity_poly.entity_id
_entity_poly.type
_entity_poly.pdbx_seq_one_letter_code
_entity_poly.pdbx_strand_id
1 'polypeptide(L)'
;MIRNFLNRILQYYYATNKKEVLFQSKLRQEIETIKKKEFKRDKKNLVPYGFKVFSQSDEDGILNEIFKRIEVTNKKFLEFGVNCSDNNTTFLLLNGWTGGWLEASNSQVIRIKKKYEVLLKKKKLRIYKKKITAENI
;
A
#
# COMPACT_ATOMS: atom_id res chain seq x y z
N MET A 1 36.60 -2.66 28.09
CA MET A 1 36.99 -2.93 26.69
C MET A 1 35.77 -3.13 25.77
N ILE A 2 34.84 -4.03 26.05
CA ILE A 2 33.63 -4.34 25.24
C ILE A 2 32.74 -3.10 25.04
N ARG A 3 32.47 -2.30 26.07
CA ARG A 3 31.64 -1.08 26.01
C ARG A 3 32.16 -0.04 25.02
N ASN A 4 33.48 0.16 24.97
CA ASN A 4 34.09 1.10 24.03
C ASN A 4 34.02 0.57 22.57
N PHE A 5 34.11 -0.73 22.37
CA PHE A 5 33.96 -1.36 21.07
C PHE A 5 32.52 -1.23 20.55
N LEU A 6 31.52 -1.53 21.38
CA LEU A 6 30.10 -1.35 21.04
C LEU A 6 29.76 0.12 20.71
N ASN A 7 30.29 1.07 21.48
CA ASN A 7 30.08 2.50 21.20
C ASN A 7 30.70 2.91 19.85
N ARG A 8 31.87 2.37 19.48
CA ARG A 8 32.47 2.64 18.14
C ARG A 8 31.65 2.06 17.01
N ILE A 9 31.11 0.84 17.17
CA ILE A 9 30.21 0.21 16.19
C ILE A 9 28.94 1.06 16.04
N LEU A 10 28.31 1.46 17.13
CA LEU A 10 27.13 2.32 17.11
C LEU A 10 27.43 3.66 16.42
N GLN A 11 28.52 4.33 16.76
CA GLN A 11 28.93 5.57 16.10
C GLN A 11 29.16 5.39 14.60
N TYR A 12 29.79 4.30 14.19
CA TYR A 12 30.00 3.97 12.78
C TYR A 12 28.67 3.71 12.06
N TYR A 13 27.80 2.94 12.70
CA TYR A 13 26.44 2.66 12.18
C TYR A 13 25.62 3.92 12.02
N TYR A 14 25.59 4.80 13.02
CA TYR A 14 24.89 6.10 12.95
C TYR A 14 25.54 7.03 11.92
N ALA A 15 26.85 7.05 11.77
CA ALA A 15 27.51 7.90 10.79
C ALA A 15 27.26 7.45 9.34
N THR A 16 27.22 6.14 9.08
CA THR A 16 26.88 5.60 7.76
C THR A 16 25.43 5.78 7.41
N ASN A 17 24.52 5.57 8.38
CA ASN A 17 23.09 5.75 8.14
C ASN A 17 22.66 7.22 8.10
N LYS A 18 23.41 8.13 8.72
CA LYS A 18 23.11 9.57 8.71
C LYS A 18 23.08 10.15 7.30
N LYS A 19 24.00 9.72 6.43
CA LYS A 19 24.03 10.16 5.02
C LYS A 19 22.79 9.67 4.27
N GLU A 20 22.42 8.40 4.47
CA GLU A 20 21.24 7.80 3.85
C GLU A 20 19.95 8.47 4.35
N VAL A 21 19.80 8.67 5.66
CA VAL A 21 18.66 9.37 6.26
C VAL A 21 18.55 10.79 5.72
N LEU A 22 19.67 11.50 5.60
CA LEU A 22 19.69 12.86 5.06
C LEU A 22 19.33 12.88 3.56
N PHE A 23 19.83 11.94 2.79
CA PHE A 23 19.48 11.77 1.38
C PHE A 23 17.98 11.51 1.21
N GLN A 24 17.43 10.54 1.94
CA GLN A 24 16.00 10.22 1.92
C GLN A 24 15.14 11.41 2.35
N SER A 25 15.59 12.19 3.34
CA SER A 25 14.89 13.40 3.78
C SER A 25 14.83 14.45 2.68
N LYS A 26 15.96 14.70 2.00
CA LYS A 26 16.03 15.65 0.87
C LYS A 26 15.14 15.19 -0.28
N LEU A 27 15.22 13.92 -0.65
CA LEU A 27 14.39 13.35 -1.70
C LEU A 27 12.89 13.51 -1.40
N ARG A 28 12.47 13.25 -0.16
CA ARG A 28 11.08 13.49 0.27
C ARG A 28 10.68 14.96 0.13
N GLN A 29 11.54 15.91 0.52
CA GLN A 29 11.26 17.34 0.37
C GLN A 29 11.12 17.75 -1.09
N GLU A 30 11.94 17.22 -1.98
CA GLU A 30 11.84 17.47 -3.42
C GLU A 30 10.53 16.91 -4.00
N ILE A 31 10.18 15.66 -3.66
CA ILE A 31 8.92 15.04 -4.06
C ILE A 31 7.72 15.89 -3.59
N GLU A 32 7.72 16.31 -2.32
CA GLU A 32 6.65 17.17 -1.79
C GLU A 32 6.57 18.53 -2.50
N THR A 33 7.69 19.07 -2.90
CA THR A 33 7.75 20.33 -3.65
C THR A 33 7.14 20.16 -5.06
N ILE A 34 7.47 19.06 -5.73
CA ILE A 34 6.92 18.70 -7.04
C ILE A 34 5.40 18.47 -6.92
N LYS A 35 4.96 17.68 -5.93
CA LYS A 35 3.54 17.43 -5.66
C LYS A 35 2.77 18.74 -5.47
N LYS A 36 3.31 19.68 -4.68
CA LYS A 36 2.68 20.99 -4.45
C LYS A 36 2.55 21.82 -5.73
N LYS A 37 3.55 21.79 -6.61
CA LYS A 37 3.50 22.49 -7.91
C LYS A 37 2.40 21.89 -8.79
N GLU A 38 2.36 20.57 -8.92
CA GLU A 38 1.36 19.87 -9.74
C GLU A 38 -0.06 20.04 -9.18
N PHE A 39 -0.23 20.04 -7.86
CA PHE A 39 -1.51 20.34 -7.21
C PHE A 39 -2.05 21.71 -7.57
N LYS A 40 -1.18 22.73 -7.64
CA LYS A 40 -1.58 24.09 -8.03
C LYS A 40 -1.91 24.21 -9.53
N ARG A 41 -1.25 23.40 -10.36
CA ARG A 41 -1.39 23.44 -11.82
C ARG A 41 -2.71 22.85 -12.30
N ASP A 42 -3.11 21.71 -11.77
CA ASP A 42 -4.33 21.00 -12.17
C ASP A 42 -4.97 20.25 -10.99
N LYS A 43 -6.13 20.74 -10.54
CA LYS A 43 -6.91 20.11 -9.48
C LYS A 43 -7.45 18.73 -9.85
N LYS A 44 -7.53 18.38 -11.14
CA LYS A 44 -7.94 17.04 -11.60
C LYS A 44 -6.80 16.03 -11.55
N ASN A 45 -5.55 16.51 -11.51
CA ASN A 45 -4.39 15.65 -11.42
C ASN A 45 -4.40 14.88 -10.09
N LEU A 46 -4.32 13.54 -10.16
CA LEU A 46 -4.31 12.65 -9.00
C LEU A 46 -2.91 12.36 -8.45
N VAL A 47 -1.86 12.58 -9.24
CA VAL A 47 -0.47 12.28 -8.87
C VAL A 47 -0.05 12.91 -7.53
N PRO A 48 -0.40 14.19 -7.22
CA PRO A 48 -0.03 14.79 -5.95
C PRO A 48 -0.62 14.11 -4.71
N TYR A 49 -1.69 13.34 -4.88
CA TYR A 49 -2.37 12.61 -3.79
C TYR A 49 -1.81 11.20 -3.56
N GLY A 50 -0.92 10.75 -4.45
CA GLY A 50 -0.30 9.44 -4.34
C GLY A 50 0.46 9.26 -3.03
N PHE A 51 0.23 8.13 -2.37
CA PHE A 51 1.02 7.60 -1.27
C PHE A 51 0.91 6.08 -1.25
N LYS A 52 1.90 5.44 -0.66
CA LYS A 52 2.00 3.99 -0.54
C LYS A 52 1.91 3.56 0.92
N VAL A 53 1.03 2.61 1.22
CA VAL A 53 0.96 1.89 2.50
C VAL A 53 0.98 0.37 2.24
N PHE A 54 0.13 -0.12 1.35
CA PHE A 54 -0.04 -1.54 1.04
C PHE A 54 -0.02 -1.87 -0.44
N SER A 55 -0.25 -0.91 -1.31
CA SER A 55 -0.16 -1.07 -2.76
C SER A 55 1.29 -1.20 -3.24
N GLN A 56 1.48 -1.53 -4.50
CA GLN A 56 2.81 -1.67 -5.09
C GLN A 56 3.53 -0.30 -5.23
N SER A 57 2.77 0.73 -5.53
CA SER A 57 3.26 2.11 -5.68
C SER A 57 2.35 3.11 -4.94
N ASP A 58 1.90 4.14 -5.60
CA ASP A 58 1.15 5.27 -5.01
C ASP A 58 -0.38 5.08 -5.03
N GLU A 59 -0.87 3.88 -5.38
CA GLU A 59 -2.28 3.61 -5.63
C GLU A 59 -3.17 3.81 -4.41
N ASP A 60 -2.65 3.57 -3.20
CA ASP A 60 -3.43 3.77 -1.96
C ASP A 60 -3.93 5.21 -1.85
N GLY A 61 -3.04 6.18 -2.11
CA GLY A 61 -3.37 7.60 -2.08
C GLY A 61 -4.29 8.02 -3.22
N ILE A 62 -4.02 7.53 -4.41
CA ILE A 62 -4.81 7.82 -5.62
C ILE A 62 -6.25 7.32 -5.45
N LEU A 63 -6.43 6.06 -5.04
CA LEU A 63 -7.74 5.47 -4.80
C LEU A 63 -8.50 6.21 -3.69
N ASN A 64 -7.81 6.55 -2.61
CA ASN A 64 -8.40 7.33 -1.52
C ASN A 64 -8.95 8.66 -2.01
N GLU A 65 -8.20 9.37 -2.84
CA GLU A 65 -8.64 10.66 -3.40
C GLU A 65 -9.78 10.51 -4.42
N ILE A 66 -9.74 9.48 -5.28
CA ILE A 66 -10.83 9.17 -6.20
C ILE A 66 -12.14 8.97 -5.43
N PHE A 67 -12.12 8.08 -4.44
CA PHE A 67 -13.33 7.74 -3.68
C PHE A 67 -13.83 8.89 -2.82
N LYS A 68 -12.96 9.81 -2.40
CA LYS A 68 -13.35 11.04 -1.74
C LYS A 68 -14.09 11.98 -2.71
N ARG A 69 -13.66 12.08 -3.97
CA ARG A 69 -14.25 12.98 -4.96
C ARG A 69 -15.61 12.51 -5.49
N ILE A 70 -15.80 11.19 -5.62
CA ILE A 70 -17.02 10.62 -6.19
C ILE A 70 -18.10 10.30 -5.15
N GLU A 71 -17.89 10.63 -3.86
CA GLU A 71 -18.85 10.44 -2.77
C GLU A 71 -19.44 9.01 -2.72
N VAL A 72 -18.57 8.04 -2.43
CA VAL A 72 -18.95 6.63 -2.43
C VAL A 72 -20.00 6.29 -1.40
N THR A 73 -21.15 5.80 -1.84
CA THR A 73 -22.25 5.33 -0.98
C THR A 73 -22.11 3.85 -0.61
N ASN A 74 -21.43 3.06 -1.44
CA ASN A 74 -21.23 1.62 -1.27
C ASN A 74 -19.75 1.29 -1.15
N LYS A 75 -19.30 1.02 0.07
CA LYS A 75 -17.89 0.67 0.37
C LYS A 75 -17.61 -0.81 0.11
N LYS A 76 -17.81 -1.24 -1.13
CA LYS A 76 -17.49 -2.61 -1.58
C LYS A 76 -16.46 -2.58 -2.69
N PHE A 77 -15.63 -3.62 -2.75
CA PHE A 77 -14.64 -3.79 -3.81
C PHE A 77 -14.53 -5.24 -4.27
N LEU A 78 -13.98 -5.42 -5.45
CA LEU A 78 -13.52 -6.68 -5.99
C LEU A 78 -12.14 -6.47 -6.61
N GLU A 79 -11.17 -7.30 -6.26
CA GLU A 79 -9.83 -7.26 -6.84
C GLU A 79 -9.41 -8.67 -7.26
N PHE A 80 -8.73 -8.79 -8.39
CA PHE A 80 -8.21 -10.05 -8.90
C PHE A 80 -6.70 -9.94 -9.18
N GLY A 81 -6.01 -11.07 -9.11
CA GLY A 81 -4.55 -11.12 -9.20
C GLY A 81 -3.88 -10.64 -7.92
N VAL A 82 -4.46 -10.95 -6.77
CA VAL A 82 -3.97 -10.51 -5.46
C VAL A 82 -2.84 -11.41 -4.94
N ASN A 83 -2.02 -10.84 -4.07
CA ASN A 83 -0.94 -11.57 -3.40
C ASN A 83 -0.92 -11.30 -1.87
N CYS A 84 0.11 -11.79 -1.19
CA CYS A 84 0.24 -11.61 0.26
C CYS A 84 0.77 -10.24 0.69
N SER A 85 1.33 -9.43 -0.22
CA SER A 85 2.07 -8.20 0.14
C SER A 85 1.42 -6.93 -0.39
N ASP A 86 1.18 -6.86 -1.69
CA ASP A 86 0.98 -5.61 -2.41
C ASP A 86 -0.38 -5.63 -3.13
N ASN A 87 -1.45 -5.25 -2.45
CA ASN A 87 -2.79 -5.22 -3.04
C ASN A 87 -3.40 -3.82 -2.91
N ASN A 88 -4.04 -3.35 -3.97
CA ASN A 88 -4.61 -2.01 -4.05
C ASN A 88 -5.79 -1.79 -3.10
N THR A 89 -6.50 -2.86 -2.73
CA THR A 89 -7.67 -2.76 -1.86
C THR A 89 -7.39 -3.06 -0.38
N THR A 90 -6.16 -3.40 -0.01
CA THR A 90 -5.80 -3.60 1.41
C THR A 90 -5.99 -2.33 2.23
N PHE A 91 -5.61 -1.17 1.70
CA PHE A 91 -5.82 0.11 2.34
C PHE A 91 -7.32 0.43 2.52
N LEU A 92 -8.15 0.08 1.53
CA LEU A 92 -9.60 0.22 1.61
C LEU A 92 -10.21 -0.64 2.73
N LEU A 93 -9.75 -1.90 2.88
CA LEU A 93 -10.19 -2.79 3.99
C LEU A 93 -9.99 -2.13 5.35
N LEU A 94 -8.85 -1.48 5.58
CA LEU A 94 -8.57 -0.78 6.83
C LEU A 94 -9.44 0.47 7.02
N ASN A 95 -9.90 1.07 5.92
CA ASN A 95 -10.82 2.21 5.92
C ASN A 95 -12.31 1.79 5.92
N GLY A 96 -12.59 0.57 6.37
CA GLY A 96 -13.95 0.09 6.60
C GLY A 96 -14.68 -0.45 5.37
N TRP A 97 -13.98 -0.60 4.24
CA TRP A 97 -14.54 -1.27 3.07
C TRP A 97 -14.64 -2.78 3.28
N THR A 98 -15.48 -3.42 2.49
CA THR A 98 -15.62 -4.88 2.46
C THR A 98 -15.54 -5.37 1.02
N GLY A 99 -15.03 -6.57 0.79
CA GLY A 99 -14.95 -7.02 -0.60
C GLY A 99 -14.47 -8.43 -0.79
N GLY A 100 -14.15 -8.72 -2.03
CA GLY A 100 -13.66 -10.01 -2.48
C GLY A 100 -12.32 -9.91 -3.20
N TRP A 101 -11.50 -10.92 -3.00
CA TRP A 101 -10.25 -11.14 -3.71
C TRP A 101 -10.33 -12.44 -4.50
N LEU A 102 -9.89 -12.37 -5.75
CA LEU A 102 -9.79 -13.53 -6.62
C LEU A 102 -8.32 -13.80 -6.95
N GLU A 103 -7.90 -15.03 -6.73
CA GLU A 103 -6.52 -15.45 -7.02
C GLU A 103 -6.52 -16.88 -7.61
N ALA A 104 -5.75 -17.06 -8.68
CA ALA A 104 -5.68 -18.34 -9.40
C ALA A 104 -4.75 -19.35 -8.70
N SER A 105 -3.67 -18.87 -8.07
CA SER A 105 -2.68 -19.73 -7.43
C SER A 105 -3.16 -20.25 -6.07
N ASN A 106 -3.23 -21.58 -5.95
CA ASN A 106 -3.63 -22.22 -4.70
C ASN A 106 -2.69 -21.86 -3.53
N SER A 107 -1.39 -21.81 -3.78
CA SER A 107 -0.40 -21.48 -2.77
C SER A 107 -0.57 -20.05 -2.25
N GLN A 108 -0.84 -19.09 -3.13
CA GLN A 108 -1.15 -17.72 -2.73
C GLN A 108 -2.45 -17.64 -1.93
N VAL A 109 -3.51 -18.30 -2.38
CA VAL A 109 -4.79 -18.35 -1.64
C VAL A 109 -4.60 -18.84 -0.21
N ILE A 110 -3.83 -19.92 0.01
CA ILE A 110 -3.54 -20.44 1.35
C ILE A 110 -2.80 -19.40 2.20
N ARG A 111 -1.78 -18.76 1.64
CA ARG A 111 -0.99 -17.74 2.35
C ARG A 111 -1.83 -16.52 2.72
N ILE A 112 -2.67 -16.04 1.77
CA ILE A 112 -3.57 -14.91 1.98
C ILE A 112 -4.60 -15.26 3.08
N LYS A 113 -5.22 -16.43 3.03
CA LYS A 113 -6.18 -16.88 4.04
C LYS A 113 -5.57 -16.89 5.44
N LYS A 114 -4.33 -17.35 5.59
CA LYS A 114 -3.59 -17.32 6.85
C LYS A 114 -3.33 -15.89 7.34
N LYS A 115 -2.84 -15.02 6.46
CA LYS A 115 -2.50 -13.62 6.81
C LYS A 115 -3.72 -12.81 7.20
N TYR A 116 -4.84 -12.99 6.51
CA TYR A 116 -6.05 -12.18 6.67
C TYR A 116 -7.19 -12.92 7.41
N GLU A 117 -6.86 -13.96 8.20
CA GLU A 117 -7.83 -14.80 8.90
C GLU A 117 -8.86 -14.01 9.72
N VAL A 118 -8.43 -12.97 10.42
CA VAL A 118 -9.30 -12.13 11.24
C VAL A 118 -10.35 -11.42 10.39
N LEU A 119 -9.96 -10.90 9.21
CA LEU A 119 -10.90 -10.21 8.30
C LEU A 119 -11.86 -11.17 7.63
N LEU A 120 -11.43 -12.40 7.36
CA LEU A 120 -12.28 -13.48 6.85
C LEU A 120 -13.33 -13.90 7.88
N LYS A 121 -12.93 -14.13 9.13
CA LYS A 121 -13.84 -14.46 10.25
C LYS A 121 -14.88 -13.35 10.48
N LYS A 122 -14.47 -12.08 10.36
CA LYS A 122 -15.37 -10.93 10.48
C LYS A 122 -16.21 -10.66 9.22
N LYS A 123 -16.11 -11.51 8.19
CA LYS A 123 -16.80 -11.37 6.89
C LYS A 123 -16.54 -10.02 6.19
N LYS A 124 -15.42 -9.37 6.51
CA LYS A 124 -14.98 -8.12 5.85
C LYS A 124 -14.29 -8.39 4.51
N LEU A 125 -13.67 -9.57 4.38
CA LEU A 125 -13.01 -10.04 3.17
C LEU A 125 -13.52 -11.44 2.80
N ARG A 126 -13.66 -11.69 1.51
CA ARG A 126 -13.89 -13.02 0.93
C ARG A 126 -12.75 -13.33 -0.04
N ILE A 127 -12.31 -14.59 -0.11
CA ILE A 127 -11.25 -15.02 -1.01
C ILE A 127 -11.75 -16.16 -1.86
N TYR A 128 -11.64 -16.00 -3.17
CA TYR A 128 -12.06 -16.97 -4.16
C TYR A 128 -10.84 -17.47 -4.93
N LYS A 129 -10.66 -18.79 -4.98
CA LYS A 129 -9.71 -19.41 -5.90
C LYS A 129 -10.35 -19.46 -7.29
N LYS A 130 -10.00 -18.49 -8.14
CA LYS A 130 -10.54 -18.41 -9.50
C LYS A 130 -9.55 -17.73 -10.44
N LYS A 131 -9.30 -18.33 -11.60
CA LYS A 131 -8.61 -17.69 -12.71
C LYS A 131 -9.63 -16.90 -13.52
N ILE A 132 -9.37 -15.63 -13.76
CA ILE A 132 -10.22 -14.79 -14.62
C ILE A 132 -9.75 -14.96 -16.07
N THR A 133 -10.70 -15.21 -16.96
CA THR A 133 -10.52 -15.34 -18.41
C THR A 133 -11.60 -14.51 -19.11
N ALA A 134 -11.48 -14.33 -20.43
CA ALA A 134 -12.49 -13.62 -21.21
C ALA A 134 -13.89 -14.30 -21.15
N GLU A 135 -13.93 -15.62 -20.94
CA GLU A 135 -15.18 -16.39 -20.92
C GLU A 135 -15.89 -16.37 -19.55
N ASN A 136 -15.22 -15.92 -18.47
CA ASN A 136 -15.78 -16.01 -17.11
C ASN A 136 -15.78 -14.68 -16.34
N ILE A 137 -15.54 -13.59 -17.05
CA ILE A 137 -15.57 -12.24 -16.49
C ILE A 137 -16.99 -11.66 -16.42
#